data_a56b96cf3f89650ebea656d439dfd6d0
#
_entry.id   a56b96cf3f89650ebea656d439dfd6d0
#
_cell.length_a   1.000
_cell.length_b   1.000
_cell.length_c   1.000
_cell.angle_alpha   90.00
_cell.angle_beta   90.00
_cell.angle_gamma   90.00
#
_symmetry.space_group_name_H-M   'P 1'
#
loop_
_entity.id
_entity.type
_entity.pdbx_description
1 polymer ?
#
loop_
_entity_poly.entity_id
_entity_poly.type
_entity_poly.pdbx_seq_one_letter_code
_entity_poly.pdbx_strand_id
1 'polypeptide(L)'
;SAILMTLFLFISCNNSGGDSASTNPVDESVKGPNLTEISKKITDSNAIVLAVKEVETLLASINELSKAIGKKIKNDGTLDNEANRNESLIAGAYEISKLITQKLSVLNSEGLKEKIKEAKDCSEKFTNKLKDSHAELGIQGVQDDNAKRAILKTHGNDDKGAKELKELLKSVGILAKAAQEEIANSVKELTSPVVAERF
;
A
#
# COMPACT_ATOMS: atom_id res chain seq x y z
N SER A 1 -7.92 12.60 -11.25
CA SER A 1 -7.48 14.02 -11.43
C SER A 1 -8.54 15.06 -11.00
N ALA A 2 -9.83 14.75 -11.02
CA ALA A 2 -10.89 15.72 -10.68
C ALA A 2 -11.01 16.00 -9.16
N ILE A 3 -10.66 15.06 -8.30
CA ILE A 3 -10.77 15.22 -6.83
C ILE A 3 -9.67 16.12 -6.27
N LEU A 4 -8.49 16.16 -6.91
CA LEU A 4 -7.37 16.98 -6.45
C LEU A 4 -7.59 18.48 -6.70
N MET A 5 -8.38 18.84 -7.71
CA MET A 5 -8.63 20.24 -8.06
C MET A 5 -9.66 20.93 -7.16
N THR A 6 -10.56 20.19 -6.54
CA THR A 6 -11.59 20.76 -5.65
C THR A 6 -11.03 21.13 -4.26
N LEU A 7 -9.91 20.56 -3.84
CA LEU A 7 -9.32 20.86 -2.53
C LEU A 7 -8.60 22.21 -2.45
N PHE A 8 -8.16 22.76 -3.59
CA PHE A 8 -7.45 24.04 -3.61
C PHE A 8 -8.35 25.27 -3.55
N LEU A 9 -9.66 25.14 -3.77
CA LEU A 9 -10.59 26.27 -3.80
C LEU A 9 -11.08 26.73 -2.41
N PHE A 10 -10.83 25.98 -1.36
CA PHE A 10 -11.29 26.34 0.00
C PHE A 10 -10.26 27.07 0.87
N ILE A 11 -9.04 27.30 0.39
CA ILE A 11 -7.97 27.96 1.19
C ILE A 11 -8.00 29.49 1.02
N SER A 12 -8.83 30.02 0.10
CA SER A 12 -8.76 31.44 -0.28
C SER A 12 -9.75 32.39 0.41
N CYS A 13 -10.53 31.96 1.39
CA CYS A 13 -11.48 32.83 2.08
C CYS A 13 -11.25 32.86 3.60
N ASN A 14 -10.13 33.41 4.05
CA ASN A 14 -10.07 33.98 5.38
C ASN A 14 -9.01 35.07 5.50
N ASN A 15 -9.34 36.25 4.97
CA ASN A 15 -8.77 37.51 5.45
C ASN A 15 -9.70 38.66 5.10
N SER A 16 -10.47 39.12 6.05
CA SER A 16 -11.03 40.48 6.08
C SER A 16 -11.22 40.89 7.53
N GLY A 17 -10.34 41.75 7.96
CA GLY A 17 -10.48 42.46 9.23
C GLY A 17 -11.62 43.50 9.15
N GLY A 18 -12.26 43.74 10.27
CA GLY A 18 -13.26 44.77 10.47
C GLY A 18 -13.59 44.89 11.94
N ASP A 19 -12.98 45.86 12.62
CA ASP A 19 -13.33 46.27 13.99
C ASP A 19 -14.81 46.62 14.11
N SER A 20 -15.47 46.09 15.13
CA SER A 20 -16.52 46.83 15.86
C SER A 20 -16.74 46.17 17.21
N ALA A 21 -16.45 46.92 18.25
CA ALA A 21 -16.69 46.54 19.61
C ALA A 21 -18.19 46.45 19.92
N SER A 22 -18.58 45.30 20.52
CA SER A 22 -19.80 45.23 21.33
C SER A 22 -19.58 44.19 22.44
N THR A 23 -19.57 44.71 23.65
CA THR A 23 -19.47 43.99 24.92
C THR A 23 -20.71 43.16 25.18
N ASN A 24 -20.56 41.83 25.24
CA ASN A 24 -21.30 40.96 26.16
C ASN A 24 -20.51 39.64 26.32
N PRO A 25 -20.26 39.19 27.55
CA PRO A 25 -19.59 37.93 27.78
C PRO A 25 -20.64 36.81 27.69
N VAL A 26 -20.71 36.13 26.54
CA VAL A 26 -21.29 34.81 26.47
C VAL A 26 -20.14 33.88 26.16
N ASP A 27 -19.58 33.34 27.24
CA ASP A 27 -18.67 32.23 27.21
C ASP A 27 -19.45 31.00 26.79
N GLU A 28 -19.27 30.59 25.54
CA GLU A 28 -19.48 29.24 25.10
C GLU A 28 -18.81 29.08 23.74
N SER A 29 -17.49 28.84 23.81
CA SER A 29 -16.73 28.36 22.68
C SER A 29 -17.15 26.91 22.37
N VAL A 30 -18.21 26.72 21.63
CA VAL A 30 -18.40 25.49 20.88
C VAL A 30 -17.21 25.43 19.90
N LYS A 31 -16.17 24.73 20.31
CA LYS A 31 -15.03 24.47 19.43
C LYS A 31 -15.56 23.67 18.23
N GLY A 32 -15.76 24.34 17.13
CA GLY A 32 -16.03 23.71 15.86
C GLY A 32 -14.92 22.71 15.51
N PRO A 33 -15.15 21.80 14.57
CA PRO A 33 -14.16 20.82 14.17
C PRO A 33 -12.83 21.53 13.81
N ASN A 34 -11.71 21.02 14.29
CA ASN A 34 -10.39 21.56 13.98
C ASN A 34 -10.05 21.24 12.51
N LEU A 35 -10.42 22.14 11.60
CA LEU A 35 -10.26 21.96 10.16
C LEU A 35 -8.80 21.73 9.76
N THR A 36 -7.86 22.34 10.48
CA THR A 36 -6.43 22.13 10.21
C THR A 36 -6.00 20.71 10.54
N GLU A 37 -6.47 20.16 11.65
CA GLU A 37 -6.17 18.80 12.06
C GLU A 37 -6.82 17.77 11.13
N ILE A 38 -8.09 17.98 10.75
CA ILE A 38 -8.80 17.12 9.82
C ILE A 38 -8.15 17.15 8.42
N SER A 39 -7.79 18.33 7.93
CA SER A 39 -7.07 18.49 6.66
C SER A 39 -5.73 17.75 6.67
N LYS A 40 -5.00 17.82 7.79
CA LYS A 40 -3.76 17.07 7.97
C LYS A 40 -4.01 15.55 7.96
N LYS A 41 -5.00 15.06 8.69
CA LYS A 41 -5.38 13.64 8.68
C LYS A 41 -5.68 13.15 7.26
N ILE A 42 -6.48 13.90 6.49
CA ILE A 42 -6.81 13.55 5.09
C ILE A 42 -5.55 13.49 4.22
N THR A 43 -4.65 14.45 4.36
CA THR A 43 -3.41 14.51 3.59
C THR A 43 -2.51 13.31 3.93
N ASP A 44 -2.31 13.04 5.21
CA ASP A 44 -1.48 11.94 5.70
C ASP A 44 -2.06 10.58 5.26
N SER A 45 -3.37 10.37 5.43
CA SER A 45 -4.04 9.14 5.02
C SER A 45 -4.01 8.94 3.51
N ASN A 46 -4.14 10.02 2.72
CA ASN A 46 -4.02 9.93 1.27
C ASN A 46 -2.60 9.53 0.82
N ALA A 47 -1.56 10.03 1.49
CA ALA A 47 -0.19 9.61 1.22
C ALA A 47 0.00 8.11 1.48
N ILE A 48 -0.59 7.57 2.55
CA ILE A 48 -0.58 6.13 2.84
C ILE A 48 -1.30 5.34 1.75
N VAL A 49 -2.50 5.78 1.32
CA VAL A 49 -3.25 5.09 0.25
C VAL A 49 -2.43 5.02 -1.04
N LEU A 50 -1.77 6.12 -1.44
CA LEU A 50 -0.94 6.14 -2.64
C LEU A 50 0.26 5.19 -2.51
N ALA A 51 0.96 5.20 -1.38
CA ALA A 51 2.10 4.33 -1.13
C ALA A 51 1.71 2.85 -1.10
N VAL A 52 0.58 2.51 -0.47
CA VAL A 52 0.05 1.14 -0.45
C VAL A 52 -0.34 0.69 -1.86
N LYS A 53 -0.89 1.58 -2.69
CA LYS A 53 -1.21 1.28 -4.08
C LYS A 53 0.03 0.98 -4.93
N GLU A 54 1.15 1.65 -4.67
CA GLU A 54 2.43 1.29 -5.28
C GLU A 54 2.89 -0.11 -4.87
N VAL A 55 2.73 -0.47 -3.59
CA VAL A 55 3.05 -1.82 -3.10
C VAL A 55 2.17 -2.88 -3.77
N GLU A 56 0.86 -2.63 -3.91
CA GLU A 56 -0.05 -3.52 -4.65
C GLU A 56 0.40 -3.71 -6.11
N THR A 57 0.87 -2.65 -6.76
CA THR A 57 1.40 -2.71 -8.12
C THR A 57 2.66 -3.57 -8.22
N LEU A 58 3.58 -3.45 -7.26
CA LEU A 58 4.77 -4.29 -7.18
C LEU A 58 4.42 -5.77 -6.95
N LEU A 59 3.43 -6.05 -6.09
CA LEU A 59 2.93 -7.41 -5.87
C LEU A 59 2.27 -7.99 -7.13
N ALA A 60 1.53 -7.17 -7.87
CA ALA A 60 0.98 -7.55 -9.17
C ALA A 60 2.11 -7.87 -10.19
N SER A 61 3.22 -7.13 -10.15
CA SER A 61 4.38 -7.40 -11.01
C SER A 61 5.01 -8.77 -10.72
N ILE A 62 5.12 -9.18 -9.45
CA ILE A 62 5.56 -10.54 -9.10
C ILE A 62 4.59 -11.59 -9.66
N ASN A 63 3.28 -11.34 -9.60
CA ASN A 63 2.29 -12.23 -10.17
C ASN A 63 2.41 -12.34 -11.70
N GLU A 64 2.72 -11.24 -12.41
CA GLU A 64 2.98 -11.29 -13.84
C GLU A 64 4.28 -12.04 -14.17
N LEU A 65 5.35 -11.84 -13.39
CA LEU A 65 6.58 -12.62 -13.53
C LEU A 65 6.31 -14.13 -13.40
N SER A 66 5.40 -14.55 -12.52
CA SER A 66 5.10 -15.97 -12.33
C SER A 66 4.53 -16.64 -13.59
N LYS A 67 3.92 -15.88 -14.52
CA LYS A 67 3.42 -16.37 -15.80
C LYS A 67 4.52 -16.64 -16.82
N ALA A 68 5.70 -16.05 -16.60
CA ALA A 68 6.87 -16.22 -17.47
C ALA A 68 7.77 -17.41 -17.05
N ILE A 69 7.43 -18.13 -15.98
CA ILE A 69 8.19 -19.30 -15.53
C ILE A 69 8.25 -20.34 -16.66
N GLY A 70 9.46 -20.76 -17.02
CA GLY A 70 9.71 -21.74 -18.09
C GLY A 70 9.40 -21.23 -19.48
N LYS A 71 9.46 -19.92 -19.73
CA LYS A 71 9.13 -19.29 -21.01
C LYS A 71 10.27 -18.44 -21.55
N LYS A 72 10.32 -18.31 -22.89
CA LYS A 72 11.15 -17.38 -23.64
C LYS A 72 10.32 -16.66 -24.71
N ILE A 73 10.78 -15.53 -25.18
CA ILE A 73 10.16 -14.76 -26.25
C ILE A 73 10.59 -15.34 -27.60
N LYS A 74 9.62 -15.59 -28.50
CA LYS A 74 9.85 -15.95 -29.90
C LYS A 74 9.93 -14.71 -30.78
N ASN A 75 10.47 -14.89 -31.99
CA ASN A 75 10.58 -13.84 -33.00
C ASN A 75 9.22 -13.28 -33.48
N ASP A 76 8.14 -14.04 -33.34
CA ASP A 76 6.77 -13.62 -33.65
C ASP A 76 6.06 -12.87 -32.49
N GLY A 77 6.80 -12.61 -31.40
CA GLY A 77 6.28 -11.93 -30.20
C GLY A 77 5.47 -12.81 -29.26
N THR A 78 5.32 -14.10 -29.56
CA THR A 78 4.67 -15.05 -28.65
C THR A 78 5.66 -15.67 -27.66
N LEU A 79 5.15 -16.38 -26.65
CA LEU A 79 6.00 -17.12 -25.70
C LEU A 79 6.13 -18.58 -26.10
N ASP A 80 7.33 -19.11 -25.97
CA ASP A 80 7.65 -20.52 -26.15
C ASP A 80 8.16 -21.12 -24.83
N ASN A 81 8.22 -22.44 -24.76
CA ASN A 81 8.76 -23.13 -23.61
C ASN A 81 10.29 -23.05 -23.60
N GLU A 82 10.85 -22.75 -22.45
CA GLU A 82 12.27 -22.84 -22.14
C GLU A 82 12.41 -23.29 -20.67
N ALA A 83 12.28 -24.59 -20.46
CA ALA A 83 12.24 -25.18 -19.15
C ALA A 83 13.55 -24.92 -18.35
N ASN A 84 13.39 -24.72 -17.05
CA ASN A 84 14.48 -24.68 -16.09
C ASN A 84 15.52 -23.55 -16.37
N ARG A 85 15.02 -22.33 -16.71
CA ARG A 85 15.83 -21.12 -16.96
C ARG A 85 15.23 -19.91 -16.22
N ASN A 86 15.02 -20.08 -14.92
CA ASN A 86 14.25 -19.10 -14.15
C ASN A 86 15.09 -18.26 -13.18
N GLU A 87 16.41 -18.39 -13.18
CA GLU A 87 17.31 -17.70 -12.24
C GLU A 87 17.16 -16.18 -12.27
N SER A 88 17.18 -15.58 -13.46
CA SER A 88 17.02 -14.12 -13.61
C SER A 88 15.61 -13.64 -13.25
N LEU A 89 14.59 -14.45 -13.54
CA LEU A 89 13.21 -14.17 -13.19
C LEU A 89 13.03 -14.17 -11.66
N ILE A 90 13.59 -15.16 -10.96
CA ILE A 90 13.56 -15.22 -9.50
C ILE A 90 14.39 -14.10 -8.86
N ALA A 91 15.55 -13.76 -9.41
CA ALA A 91 16.33 -12.62 -8.97
C ALA A 91 15.55 -11.31 -9.10
N GLY A 92 14.81 -11.11 -10.21
CA GLY A 92 13.90 -9.97 -10.39
C GLY A 92 12.79 -9.94 -9.34
N ALA A 93 12.15 -11.08 -9.07
CA ALA A 93 11.12 -11.16 -8.01
C ALA A 93 11.70 -10.86 -6.62
N TYR A 94 12.92 -11.29 -6.33
CA TYR A 94 13.62 -10.98 -5.09
C TYR A 94 13.92 -9.48 -4.95
N GLU A 95 14.41 -8.81 -5.98
CA GLU A 95 14.62 -7.35 -5.95
C GLU A 95 13.31 -6.57 -5.77
N ILE A 96 12.22 -7.00 -6.43
CA ILE A 96 10.89 -6.41 -6.21
C ILE A 96 10.46 -6.62 -4.75
N SER A 97 10.69 -7.79 -4.14
CA SER A 97 10.34 -8.06 -2.74
C SER A 97 11.08 -7.13 -1.77
N LYS A 98 12.36 -6.85 -2.03
CA LYS A 98 13.15 -5.88 -1.25
C LYS A 98 12.58 -4.47 -1.38
N LEU A 99 12.19 -4.06 -2.58
CA LEU A 99 11.59 -2.75 -2.82
C LEU A 99 10.24 -2.61 -2.08
N ILE A 100 9.42 -3.66 -2.05
CA ILE A 100 8.19 -3.70 -1.27
C ILE A 100 8.49 -3.47 0.23
N THR A 101 9.48 -4.19 0.77
CA THR A 101 9.89 -4.04 2.17
C THR A 101 10.35 -2.61 2.48
N GLN A 102 11.13 -2.01 1.59
CA GLN A 102 11.57 -0.62 1.74
C GLN A 102 10.38 0.36 1.75
N LYS A 103 9.43 0.21 0.80
CA LYS A 103 8.25 1.07 0.73
C LYS A 103 7.36 0.94 1.97
N LEU A 104 7.14 -0.27 2.47
CA LEU A 104 6.38 -0.48 3.70
C LEU A 104 7.10 0.07 4.95
N SER A 105 8.44 0.05 4.96
CA SER A 105 9.23 0.50 6.11
C SER A 105 9.19 2.01 6.35
N VAL A 106 8.89 2.81 5.33
CA VAL A 106 8.79 4.27 5.45
C VAL A 106 7.38 4.74 5.77
N LEU A 107 6.38 3.84 5.75
CA LEU A 107 5.00 4.18 6.10
C LEU A 107 4.89 4.45 7.60
N ASN A 108 4.19 5.52 7.93
CA ASN A 108 3.90 5.88 9.31
C ASN A 108 2.50 6.51 9.39
N SER A 109 1.63 5.92 10.20
CA SER A 109 0.31 6.43 10.56
C SER A 109 -0.07 5.83 11.91
N GLU A 110 -0.50 6.66 12.85
CA GLU A 110 -0.88 6.19 14.18
C GLU A 110 -2.13 5.28 14.10
N GLY A 111 -3.11 5.64 13.27
CA GLY A 111 -4.34 4.85 13.07
C GLY A 111 -4.12 3.51 12.37
N LEU A 112 -3.03 3.37 11.60
CA LEU A 112 -2.74 2.18 10.80
C LEU A 112 -1.50 1.41 11.26
N LYS A 113 -0.88 1.82 12.38
CA LYS A 113 0.40 1.32 12.87
C LYS A 113 0.51 -0.21 12.89
N GLU A 114 -0.48 -0.89 13.46
CA GLU A 114 -0.48 -2.36 13.55
C GLU A 114 -0.59 -3.03 12.17
N LYS A 115 -1.41 -2.47 11.26
CA LYS A 115 -1.57 -3.00 9.91
C LYS A 115 -0.33 -2.76 9.04
N ILE A 116 0.31 -1.60 9.21
CA ILE A 116 1.60 -1.31 8.56
C ILE A 116 2.67 -2.29 9.05
N LYS A 117 2.74 -2.52 10.37
CA LYS A 117 3.67 -3.47 10.96
C LYS A 117 3.43 -4.88 10.41
N GLU A 118 2.18 -5.36 10.39
CA GLU A 118 1.84 -6.69 9.88
C GLU A 118 2.24 -6.85 8.41
N ALA A 119 1.94 -5.86 7.55
CA ALA A 119 2.33 -5.89 6.15
C ALA A 119 3.85 -5.90 5.97
N LYS A 120 4.58 -5.12 6.77
CA LYS A 120 6.04 -5.10 6.79
C LYS A 120 6.61 -6.46 7.22
N ASP A 121 6.12 -7.03 8.32
CA ASP A 121 6.55 -8.32 8.83
C ASP A 121 6.32 -9.43 7.79
N CYS A 122 5.17 -9.42 7.10
CA CYS A 122 4.89 -10.36 6.00
C CYS A 122 5.84 -10.16 4.80
N SER A 123 6.19 -8.91 4.46
CA SER A 123 7.13 -8.60 3.39
C SER A 123 8.55 -9.10 3.72
N GLU A 124 9.00 -8.89 4.93
CA GLU A 124 10.30 -9.38 5.41
C GLU A 124 10.34 -10.91 5.39
N LYS A 125 9.27 -11.60 5.83
CA LYS A 125 9.17 -13.06 5.76
C LYS A 125 9.28 -13.56 4.33
N PHE A 126 8.58 -12.95 3.38
CA PHE A 126 8.65 -13.35 1.98
C PHE A 126 10.06 -13.16 1.41
N THR A 127 10.67 -11.98 1.61
CA THR A 127 12.04 -11.69 1.16
C THR A 127 13.06 -12.66 1.76
N ASN A 128 12.97 -12.91 3.07
CA ASN A 128 13.86 -13.85 3.76
C ASN A 128 13.64 -15.28 3.26
N LYS A 129 12.40 -15.70 3.01
CA LYS A 129 12.11 -17.04 2.51
C LYS A 129 12.72 -17.29 1.13
N LEU A 130 12.67 -16.32 0.22
CA LEU A 130 13.37 -16.39 -1.07
C LEU A 130 14.88 -16.53 -0.88
N LYS A 131 15.47 -15.73 0.01
CA LYS A 131 16.89 -15.79 0.35
C LYS A 131 17.27 -17.14 0.95
N ASP A 132 16.51 -17.65 1.90
CA ASP A 132 16.78 -18.92 2.58
C ASP A 132 16.67 -20.13 1.65
N SER A 133 15.89 -19.97 0.57
CA SER A 133 15.74 -20.98 -0.50
C SER A 133 16.83 -20.88 -1.58
N HIS A 134 17.92 -20.13 -1.35
CA HIS A 134 18.96 -19.85 -2.35
C HIS A 134 19.63 -21.10 -2.94
N ALA A 135 19.70 -22.17 -2.19
CA ALA A 135 20.30 -23.42 -2.68
C ALA A 135 19.61 -23.99 -3.93
N GLU A 136 18.30 -23.69 -4.10
CA GLU A 136 17.52 -24.12 -5.27
C GLU A 136 17.07 -22.96 -6.16
N LEU A 137 17.05 -21.74 -5.64
CA LEU A 137 16.61 -20.54 -6.37
C LEU A 137 17.76 -19.67 -6.87
N GLY A 138 18.97 -19.83 -6.32
CA GLY A 138 20.16 -19.04 -6.65
C GLY A 138 21.17 -19.75 -7.53
N ILE A 139 20.80 -20.86 -8.16
CA ILE A 139 21.66 -21.65 -9.03
C ILE A 139 21.38 -21.38 -10.50
N GLN A 140 22.33 -21.70 -11.37
CA GLN A 140 22.08 -21.72 -12.82
C GLN A 140 21.09 -22.87 -13.14
N GLY A 141 20.10 -22.58 -13.96
CA GLY A 141 19.12 -23.59 -14.36
C GLY A 141 18.06 -23.85 -13.30
N VAL A 142 17.58 -22.81 -12.63
CA VAL A 142 16.49 -22.91 -11.65
C VAL A 142 15.28 -23.61 -12.28
N GLN A 143 14.89 -24.73 -11.69
CA GLN A 143 13.79 -25.57 -12.19
C GLN A 143 12.44 -24.86 -12.12
N ASP A 144 11.58 -25.11 -13.08
CA ASP A 144 10.23 -24.50 -13.14
C ASP A 144 9.42 -24.80 -11.89
N ASP A 145 9.51 -26.00 -11.32
CA ASP A 145 8.83 -26.35 -10.08
C ASP A 145 9.30 -25.49 -8.92
N ASN A 146 10.63 -25.32 -8.74
CA ASN A 146 11.17 -24.48 -7.68
C ASN A 146 10.76 -23.00 -7.84
N ALA A 147 10.76 -22.49 -9.06
CA ALA A 147 10.29 -21.13 -9.36
C ALA A 147 8.79 -20.96 -9.05
N LYS A 148 7.96 -21.95 -9.39
CA LYS A 148 6.52 -21.95 -9.04
C LYS A 148 6.28 -21.97 -7.54
N ARG A 149 7.02 -22.80 -6.80
CA ARG A 149 6.97 -22.87 -5.33
C ARG A 149 7.40 -21.58 -4.65
N ALA A 150 8.20 -20.76 -5.35
CA ALA A 150 8.68 -19.48 -4.84
C ALA A 150 7.69 -18.33 -5.05
N ILE A 151 7.10 -18.19 -6.26
CA ILE A 151 6.32 -16.99 -6.62
C ILE A 151 4.95 -17.26 -7.26
N LEU A 152 4.58 -18.53 -7.54
CA LEU A 152 3.26 -18.84 -8.09
C LEU A 152 2.27 -19.19 -6.96
N LYS A 153 1.48 -18.22 -6.56
CA LYS A 153 0.51 -18.35 -5.45
C LYS A 153 -0.53 -19.47 -5.59
N THR A 154 -0.76 -19.99 -6.81
CA THR A 154 -1.71 -21.08 -7.08
C THR A 154 -1.06 -22.45 -7.12
N HIS A 155 0.26 -22.54 -6.94
CA HIS A 155 0.97 -23.82 -6.91
C HIS A 155 0.62 -24.61 -5.65
N GLY A 156 0.45 -25.93 -5.78
CA GLY A 156 0.05 -26.81 -4.66
C GLY A 156 1.10 -26.93 -3.57
N ASN A 157 2.39 -26.89 -3.94
CA ASN A 157 3.50 -26.80 -3.00
C ASN A 157 4.07 -25.38 -3.02
N ASP A 158 4.06 -24.69 -1.89
CA ASP A 158 4.36 -23.25 -1.78
C ASP A 158 5.48 -22.93 -0.77
N ASP A 159 6.32 -23.92 -0.46
CA ASP A 159 7.30 -23.91 0.63
C ASP A 159 8.58 -23.09 0.36
N LYS A 160 8.73 -22.46 -0.82
CA LYS A 160 9.91 -21.65 -1.18
C LYS A 160 9.64 -20.15 -1.24
N GLY A 161 8.43 -19.70 -0.88
CA GLY A 161 8.08 -18.29 -0.86
C GLY A 161 6.62 -18.00 -1.24
N ALA A 162 5.98 -18.85 -2.04
CA ALA A 162 4.63 -18.60 -2.50
C ALA A 162 3.59 -18.55 -1.36
N LYS A 163 3.84 -19.23 -0.24
CA LYS A 163 3.03 -19.14 0.97
C LYS A 163 3.14 -17.73 1.59
N GLU A 164 4.36 -17.28 1.82
CA GLU A 164 4.64 -15.96 2.39
C GLU A 164 4.15 -14.84 1.46
N LEU A 165 4.22 -15.03 0.14
CA LEU A 165 3.63 -14.11 -0.85
C LEU A 165 2.10 -14.00 -0.72
N LYS A 166 1.39 -15.11 -0.46
CA LYS A 166 -0.05 -15.11 -0.20
C LYS A 166 -0.38 -14.32 1.08
N GLU A 167 0.39 -14.54 2.15
CA GLU A 167 0.23 -13.83 3.42
C GLU A 167 0.48 -12.33 3.26
N LEU A 168 1.52 -11.95 2.51
CA LEU A 168 1.83 -10.56 2.18
C LEU A 168 0.71 -9.90 1.37
N LEU A 169 0.21 -10.56 0.32
CA LEU A 169 -0.92 -10.07 -0.47
C LEU A 169 -2.16 -9.80 0.39
N LYS A 170 -2.45 -10.71 1.33
CA LYS A 170 -3.58 -10.56 2.26
C LYS A 170 -3.38 -9.37 3.20
N SER A 171 -2.20 -9.24 3.82
CA SER A 171 -1.91 -8.16 4.78
C SER A 171 -1.90 -6.79 4.11
N VAL A 172 -1.34 -6.67 2.90
CA VAL A 172 -1.38 -5.43 2.11
C VAL A 172 -2.81 -5.08 1.70
N GLY A 173 -3.63 -6.05 1.31
CA GLY A 173 -5.05 -5.81 1.02
C GLY A 173 -5.84 -5.31 2.23
N ILE A 174 -5.55 -5.83 3.43
CA ILE A 174 -6.14 -5.34 4.70
C ILE A 174 -5.68 -3.90 4.98
N LEU A 175 -4.39 -3.60 4.80
CA LEU A 175 -3.84 -2.26 4.98
C LEU A 175 -4.46 -1.27 3.98
N ALA A 176 -4.59 -1.65 2.70
CA ALA A 176 -5.21 -0.83 1.66
C ALA A 176 -6.66 -0.45 2.01
N LYS A 177 -7.45 -1.43 2.45
CA LYS A 177 -8.83 -1.20 2.86
C LYS A 177 -8.92 -0.27 4.07
N ALA A 178 -8.10 -0.50 5.09
CA ALA A 178 -8.10 0.33 6.29
C ALA A 178 -7.65 1.77 6.00
N ALA A 179 -6.68 1.98 5.12
CA ALA A 179 -6.25 3.32 4.72
C ALA A 179 -7.36 4.08 3.96
N GLN A 180 -8.13 3.39 3.12
CA GLN A 180 -9.30 3.98 2.45
C GLN A 180 -10.42 4.33 3.44
N GLU A 181 -10.67 3.47 4.44
CA GLU A 181 -11.65 3.73 5.50
C GLU A 181 -11.26 4.93 6.36
N GLU A 182 -9.96 5.12 6.65
CA GLU A 182 -9.46 6.27 7.42
C GLU A 182 -9.71 7.58 6.67
N ILE A 183 -9.46 7.64 5.35
CA ILE A 183 -9.81 8.81 4.52
C ILE A 183 -11.32 9.05 4.55
N ALA A 184 -12.13 8.03 4.32
CA ALA A 184 -13.58 8.16 4.29
C ALA A 184 -14.14 8.71 5.62
N ASN A 185 -13.58 8.27 6.75
CA ASN A 185 -13.96 8.75 8.06
C ASN A 185 -13.54 10.21 8.29
N SER A 186 -12.32 10.58 7.91
CA SER A 186 -11.84 11.97 8.00
C SER A 186 -12.66 12.93 7.12
N VAL A 187 -13.10 12.49 5.94
CA VAL A 187 -14.01 13.28 5.11
C VAL A 187 -15.41 13.43 5.73
N LYS A 188 -15.92 12.37 6.39
CA LYS A 188 -17.18 12.45 7.14
C LYS A 188 -17.09 13.43 8.31
N GLU A 189 -15.98 13.48 9.04
CA GLU A 189 -15.75 14.47 10.10
C GLU A 189 -15.88 15.91 9.59
N LEU A 190 -15.42 16.21 8.35
CA LEU A 190 -15.57 17.53 7.73
C LEU A 190 -17.02 17.88 7.37
N THR A 191 -17.81 16.88 7.00
CA THR A 191 -19.17 17.07 6.49
C THR A 191 -20.25 16.88 7.55
N SER A 192 -19.89 16.42 8.76
CA SER A 192 -20.84 16.26 9.86
C SER A 192 -21.22 17.64 10.43
N PRO A 193 -22.51 18.00 10.45
CA PRO A 193 -22.95 19.24 11.08
C PRO A 193 -22.67 19.18 12.57
N VAL A 194 -22.09 20.26 13.12
CA VAL A 194 -22.00 20.44 14.58
C VAL A 194 -23.41 20.61 15.09
N VAL A 195 -23.96 19.60 15.74
CA VAL A 195 -25.25 19.74 16.43
C VAL A 195 -24.99 20.60 17.65
N ALA A 196 -25.41 21.86 17.57
CA ALA A 196 -25.52 22.70 18.77
C ALA A 196 -26.60 22.08 19.64
N GLU A 197 -26.24 21.45 20.74
CA GLU A 197 -27.20 21.06 21.78
C GLU A 197 -27.83 22.37 22.32
N ARG A 198 -29.08 22.60 21.99
CA ARG A 198 -29.87 23.64 22.64
C ARG A 198 -30.28 23.09 24.01
N PHE A 199 -29.69 23.62 25.03
CA PHE A 199 -30.22 23.53 26.39
C PHE A 199 -31.30 24.58 26.59
#